data_e605000bb06f232b42dbe4dcd1c532fe
#
_entry.id   e605000bb06f232b42dbe4dcd1c532fe
#
_cell.length_a   1.000
_cell.length_b   1.000
_cell.length_c   1.000
_cell.angle_alpha   90.00
_cell.angle_beta   90.00
_cell.angle_gamma   90.00
#
_symmetry.space_group_name_H-M   'P 1'
#
loop_
_entity.id
_entity.type
_entity.pdbx_description
1 polymer ?
#
loop_
_entity_poly.entity_id
_entity_poly.type
_entity_poly.pdbx_seq_one_letter_code
_entity_poly.pdbx_strand_id
1 'polypeptide(L)'
;MSVAAADRGKPGLVFFYESESGRCRRVEGFLAQVLQQRKNHDTFRLYRVDSHQHPDLAERFELEKVPTLYVVEGKLVRARLEEPRGCRDIQRFLAPWLV
;
A
#
# COMPACT_ATOMS: atom_id res chain seq x y z
N MET A 1 8.64 -12.64 8.48
CA MET A 1 7.28 -12.93 8.03
C MET A 1 7.11 -12.49 6.59
N SER A 2 6.52 -13.31 5.79
CA SER A 2 6.31 -12.99 4.38
C SER A 2 4.96 -12.30 4.21
N VAL A 3 4.98 -11.13 3.57
CA VAL A 3 3.75 -10.42 3.22
C VAL A 3 2.83 -11.30 2.41
N ALA A 4 3.42 -12.13 1.55
CA ALA A 4 2.67 -12.93 0.59
C ALA A 4 2.04 -14.18 1.18
N ALA A 5 2.53 -14.66 2.32
CA ALA A 5 2.11 -15.95 2.84
C ALA A 5 0.92 -15.88 3.78
N ALA A 6 0.57 -14.70 4.23
CA ALA A 6 -0.33 -14.56 5.36
C ALA A 6 -1.80 -14.74 5.02
N ASP A 7 -2.20 -14.39 3.80
CA ASP A 7 -3.63 -14.37 3.47
C ASP A 7 -3.93 -14.97 2.13
N ARG A 8 -4.49 -16.15 2.18
CA ARG A 8 -5.00 -16.75 0.95
C ARG A 8 -6.25 -16.01 0.52
N GLY A 9 -6.28 -15.60 -0.72
CA GLY A 9 -7.44 -14.97 -1.30
C GLY A 9 -7.54 -13.47 -1.08
N LYS A 10 -6.71 -12.90 -0.20
CA LYS A 10 -6.68 -11.45 -0.03
C LYS A 10 -5.36 -10.90 -0.55
N PRO A 11 -5.42 -9.90 -1.43
CA PRO A 11 -4.19 -9.24 -1.83
C PRO A 11 -3.60 -8.45 -0.68
N GLY A 12 -2.28 -8.30 -0.68
CA GLY A 12 -1.58 -7.44 0.25
C GLY A 12 -1.50 -6.04 -0.32
N LEU A 13 -1.71 -5.06 0.54
CA LEU A 13 -1.52 -3.66 0.18
C LEU A 13 -0.38 -3.15 1.03
N VAL A 14 0.74 -2.85 0.40
CA VAL A 14 1.94 -2.44 1.11
C VAL A 14 2.14 -0.93 0.95
N PHE A 15 2.19 -0.24 2.07
CA PHE A 15 2.35 1.20 2.11
C PHE A 15 3.74 1.53 2.65
N PHE A 16 4.62 1.99 1.78
CA PHE A 16 5.94 2.46 2.17
C PHE A 16 5.89 3.94 2.51
N TYR A 17 6.45 4.30 3.65
CA TYR A 17 6.42 5.68 4.12
C TYR A 17 7.69 6.02 4.89
N GLU A 18 7.84 7.31 5.20
CA GLU A 18 8.83 7.81 6.15
C GLU A 18 8.08 8.53 7.26
N SER A 19 8.41 8.19 8.50
CA SER A 19 7.62 8.64 9.64
C SER A 19 7.60 10.16 9.82
N GLU A 20 8.64 10.87 9.33
CA GLU A 20 8.72 12.32 9.49
C GLU A 20 8.19 13.09 8.28
N SER A 21 7.71 12.41 7.27
CA SER A 21 7.25 13.05 6.04
C SER A 21 5.79 13.47 6.16
N GLY A 22 5.53 14.76 6.00
CA GLY A 22 4.16 15.26 5.97
C GLY A 22 3.38 14.73 4.79
N ARG A 23 4.04 14.51 3.66
CA ARG A 23 3.40 13.93 2.48
C ARG A 23 2.93 12.51 2.76
N CYS A 24 3.74 11.73 3.47
CA CYS A 24 3.36 10.37 3.83
C CYS A 24 2.16 10.34 4.78
N ARG A 25 2.12 11.27 5.74
CA ARG A 25 0.98 11.36 6.65
C ARG A 25 -0.31 11.70 5.89
N ARG A 26 -0.20 12.57 4.90
CA ARG A 26 -1.35 12.95 4.11
C ARG A 26 -1.88 11.77 3.31
N VAL A 27 -0.99 11.01 2.70
CA VAL A 27 -1.37 9.83 1.94
C VAL A 27 -1.95 8.77 2.87
N GLU A 28 -1.41 8.62 4.05
CA GLU A 28 -1.98 7.69 5.03
C GLU A 28 -3.43 8.03 5.33
N GLY A 29 -3.73 9.31 5.48
CA GLY A 29 -5.11 9.76 5.69
C GLY A 29 -6.02 9.43 4.52
N PHE A 30 -5.54 9.67 3.30
CA PHE A 30 -6.31 9.33 2.10
C PHE A 30 -6.56 7.83 2.03
N LEU A 31 -5.54 7.04 2.32
CA LEU A 31 -5.66 5.59 2.25
C LEU A 31 -6.66 5.08 3.28
N ALA A 32 -6.57 5.58 4.50
CA ALA A 32 -7.51 5.19 5.55
C ALA A 32 -8.95 5.51 5.12
N GLN A 33 -9.14 6.68 4.52
CA GLN A 33 -10.47 7.09 4.09
C GLN A 33 -11.02 6.16 3.01
N VAL A 34 -10.19 5.79 2.04
CA VAL A 34 -10.61 4.88 0.98
C VAL A 34 -10.93 3.50 1.53
N LEU A 35 -10.10 3.00 2.44
CA LEU A 35 -10.30 1.66 2.99
C LEU A 35 -11.49 1.58 3.94
N GLN A 36 -11.93 2.70 4.50
CA GLN A 36 -13.10 2.71 5.39
C GLN A 36 -14.41 2.78 4.63
N GLN A 37 -14.36 3.01 3.32
CA GLN A 37 -15.57 3.10 2.53
C GLN A 37 -16.13 1.71 2.29
N ARG A 38 -17.38 1.49 2.69
CA ARG A 38 -18.14 0.27 2.48
C ARG A 38 -17.22 -0.95 2.48
N LYS A 39 -17.27 -1.95 2.39
CA LYS A 39 -16.55 -3.22 2.43
C LYS A 39 -15.07 -3.18 2.03
N ASN A 40 -14.51 -2.01 1.73
CA ASN A 40 -13.12 -1.95 1.25
C ASN A 40 -12.11 -2.39 2.30
N HIS A 41 -12.44 -2.23 3.57
CA HIS A 41 -11.51 -2.57 4.65
C HIS A 41 -11.20 -4.07 4.74
N ASP A 42 -12.03 -4.92 4.16
CA ASP A 42 -11.81 -6.36 4.17
C ASP A 42 -11.17 -6.88 2.88
N THR A 43 -10.98 -6.00 1.90
CA THR A 43 -10.47 -6.42 0.60
C THR A 43 -8.98 -6.72 0.65
N PHE A 44 -8.24 -5.95 1.44
CA PHE A 44 -6.79 -6.03 1.48
C PHE A 44 -6.28 -6.34 2.87
N ARG A 45 -5.11 -6.99 2.91
CA ARG A 45 -4.30 -7.03 4.11
C ARG A 45 -3.31 -5.87 4.03
N LEU A 46 -3.42 -4.90 4.92
CA LEU A 46 -2.59 -3.70 4.89
C LEU A 46 -1.28 -3.93 5.65
N TYR A 47 -0.17 -3.61 5.01
CA TYR A 47 1.15 -3.63 5.62
C TYR A 47 1.74 -2.24 5.53
N ARG A 48 2.11 -1.66 6.66
CA ARG A 48 2.72 -0.34 6.72
C ARG A 48 4.21 -0.53 6.99
N VAL A 49 5.05 -0.05 6.09
CA VAL A 49 6.49 -0.27 6.15
C VAL A 49 7.23 1.07 6.12
N ASP A 50 7.97 1.35 7.20
CA ASP A 50 8.85 2.50 7.24
C ASP A 50 10.09 2.16 6.44
N SER A 51 10.36 2.93 5.37
CA SER A 51 11.45 2.61 4.45
C SER A 51 12.82 2.71 5.12
N HIS A 52 12.96 3.56 6.13
CA HIS A 52 14.24 3.69 6.83
C HIS A 52 14.50 2.51 7.77
N GLN A 53 13.45 1.94 8.32
CA GLN A 53 13.59 0.81 9.24
C GLN A 53 13.69 -0.53 8.50
N HIS A 54 13.28 -0.55 7.24
CA HIS A 54 13.27 -1.78 6.44
C HIS A 54 13.89 -1.54 5.07
N PRO A 55 15.19 -1.17 5.04
CA PRO A 55 15.83 -0.92 3.75
C PRO A 55 15.91 -2.16 2.87
N ASP A 56 15.92 -3.35 3.49
CA ASP A 56 15.90 -4.60 2.75
C ASP A 56 14.61 -4.78 1.95
N LEU A 57 13.48 -4.40 2.54
CA LEU A 57 12.20 -4.48 1.84
C LEU A 57 12.11 -3.40 0.76
N ALA A 58 12.59 -2.20 1.07
CA ALA A 58 12.60 -1.13 0.08
C ALA A 58 13.39 -1.54 -1.16
N GLU A 59 14.53 -2.19 -0.96
CA GLU A 59 15.32 -2.66 -2.08
C GLU A 59 14.62 -3.78 -2.84
N ARG A 60 14.01 -4.71 -2.12
CA ARG A 60 13.32 -5.83 -2.74
C ARG A 60 12.15 -5.37 -3.61
N PHE A 61 11.46 -4.32 -3.20
CA PHE A 61 10.36 -3.75 -3.96
C PHE A 61 10.81 -2.72 -4.98
N GLU A 62 12.12 -2.48 -5.07
CA GLU A 62 12.70 -1.46 -5.96
C GLU A 62 12.07 -0.10 -5.70
N LEU A 63 11.93 0.23 -4.42
CA LEU A 63 11.31 1.47 -4.00
C LEU A 63 12.19 2.65 -4.40
N GLU A 64 11.59 3.63 -5.08
CA GLU A 64 12.31 4.83 -5.50
C GLU A 64 11.85 6.07 -4.76
N LYS A 65 10.60 6.09 -4.31
CA LYS A 65 10.00 7.25 -3.69
C LYS A 65 9.10 6.82 -2.55
N VAL A 66 8.86 7.73 -1.63
CA VAL A 66 7.81 7.55 -0.62
C VAL A 66 6.95 8.81 -0.63
N PRO A 67 5.66 8.69 -0.39
CA PRO A 67 4.90 7.45 -0.15
C PRO A 67 4.64 6.67 -1.43
N THR A 68 4.65 5.35 -1.34
CA THR A 68 4.33 4.48 -2.47
C THR A 68 3.48 3.31 -1.99
N LEU A 69 2.50 2.94 -2.79
CA LEU A 69 1.62 1.81 -2.52
C LEU A 69 1.89 0.70 -3.53
N TYR A 70 1.89 -0.53 -3.03
CA TYR A 70 2.00 -1.72 -3.89
C TYR A 70 0.84 -2.65 -3.59
N VAL A 71 0.30 -3.27 -4.63
CA VAL A 71 -0.63 -4.39 -4.45
C VAL A 71 0.12 -5.66 -4.80
N VAL A 72 0.09 -6.61 -3.89
CA VAL A 72 0.82 -7.88 -3.99
C VAL A 72 -0.18 -9.02 -3.92
N GLU A 73 -0.08 -9.95 -4.86
CA GLU A 73 -0.87 -11.17 -4.85
C GLU A 73 0.10 -12.35 -4.85
N GLY A 74 0.03 -13.15 -3.80
CA GLY A 74 1.02 -14.19 -3.62
C GLY A 74 2.39 -13.56 -3.47
N LYS A 75 3.31 -13.91 -4.36
CA LYS A 75 4.67 -13.35 -4.35
C LYS A 75 4.87 -12.33 -5.45
N LEU A 76 3.79 -11.93 -6.11
CA LEU A 76 3.88 -11.05 -7.28
C LEU A 76 3.39 -9.65 -6.93
N VAL A 77 4.19 -8.65 -7.30
CA VAL A 77 3.76 -7.25 -7.25
C VAL A 77 2.87 -7.02 -8.47
N ARG A 78 1.61 -6.69 -8.23
CA ARG A 78 0.64 -6.53 -9.30
C ARG A 78 0.50 -5.09 -9.75
N ALA A 79 0.74 -4.15 -8.86
CA ALA A 79 0.57 -2.73 -9.20
C ALA A 79 1.37 -1.88 -8.25
N ARG A 80 1.75 -0.69 -8.69
CA ARG A 80 2.50 0.29 -7.92
C ARG A 80 1.94 1.67 -8.18
N LEU A 81 1.78 2.45 -7.12
CA LEU A 81 1.34 3.84 -7.22
C LEU A 81 2.26 4.70 -6.39
N GLU A 82 3.03 5.56 -7.05
CA GLU A 82 3.96 6.46 -6.39
C GLU A 82 3.31 7.80 -6.13
N GLU A 83 3.47 8.29 -4.91
CA GLU A 83 3.07 9.64 -4.52
C GLU A 83 1.64 10.00 -4.93
N PRO A 84 0.63 9.24 -4.47
CA PRO A 84 -0.75 9.57 -4.81
C PRO A 84 -1.12 10.96 -4.30
N ARG A 85 -1.94 11.66 -5.04
CA ARG A 85 -2.29 13.05 -4.73
C ARG A 85 -3.57 13.19 -3.92
N GLY A 86 -4.36 12.14 -3.81
CA GLY A 86 -5.59 12.19 -3.06
C GLY A 86 -6.31 10.86 -3.10
N CYS A 87 -7.49 10.85 -2.49
CA CYS A 87 -8.30 9.63 -2.41
C CYS A 87 -8.66 9.08 -3.76
N ARG A 88 -8.89 9.96 -4.74
CA ARG A 88 -9.30 9.53 -6.07
C ARG A 88 -8.22 8.70 -6.76
N ASP A 89 -6.96 9.12 -6.61
CA ASP A 89 -5.85 8.36 -7.17
C ASP A 89 -5.79 6.95 -6.57
N ILE A 90 -5.98 6.86 -5.27
CA ILE A 90 -5.93 5.58 -4.57
C ILE A 90 -7.13 4.71 -4.96
N GLN A 91 -8.32 5.31 -5.04
CA GLN A 91 -9.51 4.56 -5.46
C GLN A 91 -9.33 3.98 -6.85
N ARG A 92 -8.79 4.76 -7.77
CA ARG A 92 -8.56 4.32 -9.14
C ARG A 92 -7.53 3.20 -9.18
N PHE A 93 -6.47 3.35 -8.39
CA PHE A 93 -5.42 2.35 -8.30
C PHE A 93 -5.95 1.02 -7.78
N LEU A 94 -6.81 1.06 -6.78
CA LEU A 94 -7.33 -0.15 -6.13
C LEU A 94 -8.59 -0.70 -6.81
N ALA A 95 -9.14 0.04 -7.77
CA ALA A 95 -10.42 -0.32 -8.39
C ALA A 95 -10.50 -1.76 -8.90
N PRO A 96 -9.44 -2.33 -9.52
CA PRO A 96 -9.54 -3.72 -9.98
C PRO A 96 -9.83 -4.72 -8.88
N TRP A 97 -9.53 -4.40 -7.63
CA TRP A 97 -9.74 -5.29 -6.49
C TRP A 97 -10.96 -4.91 -5.65
N LEU A 98 -11.46 -3.70 -5.81
CA LEU A 98 -12.63 -3.23 -5.07
C LEU A 98 -13.88 -3.56 -5.88
N VAL A 99 -14.73 -4.33 -5.28
CA VAL A 99 -15.93 -4.80 -6.00
C VAL A 99 -17.16 -4.00 -5.58
#